data_57a0e843e5acd614c752139068c63614
#
_entry.id   57a0e843e5acd614c752139068c63614
#
_cell.length_a   1.000
_cell.length_b   1.000
_cell.length_c   1.000
_cell.angle_alpha   90.00
_cell.angle_beta   90.00
_cell.angle_gamma   90.00
#
_symmetry.space_group_name_H-M   'P 1'
#
loop_
_entity.id
_entity.type
_entity.pdbx_description
1 polymer ?
#
loop_
_entity_poly.entity_id
_entity_poly.type
_entity_poly.pdbx_seq_one_letter_code
_entity_poly.pdbx_strand_id
1 'polypeptide(L)'
;MSSLAETISTAALVVAGQLDTEILRVSFSRLVERWPKLGTRIVKGKNGMYKFHTPATFSEARPPFMFTVADHRATPCPAIPTREHTVASQPGLPNYQHLFRTADCPGTMTHWLKQKDAPTIRIHVASFSDATCIGFTLPHIFGDVPGMSVILNAWCSVMAGRESELPVLVTGDPIASIGGAYPSTRKALEEFYAGMEGPYHLLSFLEKLRYYPPVIADLVLHPKEDCRLIFLPNATLNKLRHAALAELQDGKEVWVSENDIALALIIKLSNLHRKSSDKTPFGFSMACTFRGQIPALQDPSEAYLHNCMTYLGVGPAPTGTLVDCSIGTIARRIRGAIVAQRTPAQFAKQMTVYREMCRKDVYPSFCPANGRSYSSTSWLKSGWSNLDFAPAVRTAEAHNTDAGNTEKLDGCLFSGPGRVVFSGGYAFRPKMSRRFWAIIMSKQPDDATGEGGVWFEMAVRNQFWPRIDQYLRAL
;
A
#
# COMPACT_ATOMS: atom_id res chain seq x y z
N MET A 1 17.33 10.83 -5.66
CA MET A 1 15.87 11.00 -5.83
C MET A 1 15.17 10.47 -4.61
N SER A 2 14.64 11.35 -3.78
CA SER A 2 13.87 10.96 -2.60
C SER A 2 12.50 10.44 -3.04
N SER A 3 12.40 9.15 -3.28
CA SER A 3 11.20 8.58 -3.86
C SER A 3 10.03 8.49 -2.86
N LEU A 4 10.30 8.29 -1.57
CA LEU A 4 9.23 8.20 -0.57
C LEU A 4 8.66 9.58 -0.25
N ALA A 5 9.50 10.61 -0.15
CA ALA A 5 9.07 11.99 0.11
C ALA A 5 8.21 12.56 -1.04
N GLU A 6 8.45 12.12 -2.28
CA GLU A 6 7.65 12.53 -3.45
C GLU A 6 6.37 11.71 -3.64
N THR A 7 6.17 10.64 -2.86
CA THR A 7 5.02 9.74 -3.03
C THR A 7 3.74 10.36 -2.49
N ILE A 8 2.68 10.27 -3.28
CA ILE A 8 1.30 10.57 -2.88
C ILE A 8 0.53 9.26 -2.84
N SER A 9 -0.12 8.97 -1.72
CA SER A 9 -0.90 7.74 -1.53
C SER A 9 -2.39 8.03 -1.61
N THR A 10 -3.13 7.15 -2.28
CA THR A 10 -4.59 7.20 -2.37
C THR A 10 -5.16 5.85 -1.97
N ALA A 11 -6.02 5.83 -0.95
CA ALA A 11 -6.94 4.72 -0.73
C ALA A 11 -8.10 4.87 -1.72
N ALA A 12 -8.44 3.78 -2.39
CA ALA A 12 -9.53 3.68 -3.35
C ALA A 12 -10.57 2.70 -2.81
N LEU A 13 -11.74 3.22 -2.48
CA LEU A 13 -12.84 2.44 -1.93
C LEU A 13 -14.02 2.53 -2.88
N VAL A 14 -14.69 1.41 -3.12
CA VAL A 14 -15.99 1.38 -3.76
C VAL A 14 -16.98 0.84 -2.77
N VAL A 15 -18.02 1.62 -2.53
CA VAL A 15 -19.05 1.36 -1.52
C VAL A 15 -20.36 1.09 -2.26
N ALA A 16 -21.08 0.03 -1.89
CA ALA A 16 -22.37 -0.31 -2.47
C ALA A 16 -23.41 0.76 -2.15
N GLY A 17 -24.19 1.16 -3.15
CA GLY A 17 -25.27 2.13 -3.04
C GLY A 17 -24.80 3.60 -3.10
N GLN A 18 -25.78 4.49 -3.13
CA GLN A 18 -25.57 5.93 -3.16
C GLN A 18 -25.38 6.46 -1.74
N LEU A 19 -24.25 7.12 -1.49
CA LEU A 19 -24.00 7.79 -0.23
C LEU A 19 -24.38 9.28 -0.29
N ASP A 20 -24.81 9.80 0.83
CA ASP A 20 -25.01 11.23 1.03
C ASP A 20 -23.65 11.93 1.21
N THR A 21 -23.28 12.73 0.23
CA THR A 21 -21.99 13.42 0.21
C THR A 21 -21.88 14.48 1.30
N GLU A 22 -23.02 15.04 1.76
CA GLU A 22 -23.01 16.00 2.86
C GLU A 22 -22.76 15.32 4.21
N ILE A 23 -23.36 14.15 4.46
CA ILE A 23 -23.06 13.34 5.65
C ILE A 23 -21.58 12.97 5.65
N LEU A 24 -21.01 12.56 4.52
CA LEU A 24 -19.59 12.27 4.40
C LEU A 24 -18.73 13.50 4.74
N ARG A 25 -19.04 14.66 4.20
CA ARG A 25 -18.30 15.90 4.40
C ARG A 25 -18.40 16.38 5.86
N VAL A 26 -19.60 16.42 6.42
CA VAL A 26 -19.86 16.89 7.78
C VAL A 26 -19.21 15.99 8.82
N SER A 27 -19.34 14.66 8.66
CA SER A 27 -18.72 13.70 9.58
C SER A 27 -17.20 13.81 9.57
N PHE A 28 -16.57 14.03 8.41
CA PHE A 28 -15.13 14.26 8.35
C PHE A 28 -14.73 15.62 8.97
N SER A 29 -15.54 16.65 8.82
CA SER A 29 -15.33 17.94 9.51
C SER A 29 -15.34 17.77 11.03
N ARG A 30 -16.33 17.04 11.56
CA ARG A 30 -16.39 16.70 13.01
C ARG A 30 -15.18 15.89 13.47
N LEU A 31 -14.67 14.96 12.64
CA LEU A 31 -13.44 14.25 12.94
C LEU A 31 -12.24 15.21 13.03
N VAL A 32 -12.16 16.22 12.14
CA VAL A 32 -11.09 17.23 12.19
C VAL A 32 -11.20 18.10 13.45
N GLU A 33 -12.40 18.41 13.92
CA GLU A 33 -12.60 19.13 15.20
C GLU A 33 -12.02 18.33 16.38
N ARG A 34 -12.19 17.00 16.37
CA ARG A 34 -11.62 16.09 17.38
C ARG A 34 -10.11 15.87 17.18
N TRP A 35 -9.67 15.81 15.93
CA TRP A 35 -8.27 15.60 15.56
C TRP A 35 -7.74 16.73 14.67
N PRO A 36 -7.44 17.93 15.22
CA PRO A 36 -7.02 19.09 14.42
C PRO A 36 -5.76 18.84 13.56
N LYS A 37 -4.93 17.85 13.93
CA LYS A 37 -3.78 17.41 13.13
C LYS A 37 -4.17 16.96 11.70
N LEU A 38 -5.42 16.56 11.45
CA LEU A 38 -5.88 16.22 10.11
C LEU A 38 -5.98 17.45 9.20
N GLY A 39 -6.13 18.66 9.76
CA GLY A 39 -6.12 19.92 9.02
C GLY A 39 -4.73 20.48 8.73
N THR A 40 -3.68 19.71 8.94
CA THR A 40 -2.28 20.10 8.77
C THR A 40 -1.95 20.54 7.34
N ARG A 41 -0.96 21.44 7.23
CA ARG A 41 -0.26 21.87 6.02
C ARG A 41 1.15 21.35 6.04
N ILE A 42 1.65 20.95 4.89
CA ILE A 42 3.05 20.53 4.75
C ILE A 42 3.84 21.69 4.13
N VAL A 43 4.90 22.10 4.80
CA VAL A 43 5.79 23.16 4.32
C VAL A 43 7.23 22.65 4.27
N LYS A 44 8.00 23.11 3.30
CA LYS A 44 9.42 22.78 3.21
C LYS A 44 10.22 23.87 3.93
N GLY A 45 10.94 23.49 4.98
CA GLY A 45 11.80 24.38 5.73
C GLY A 45 13.07 24.78 4.95
N LYS A 46 13.77 25.82 5.41
CA LYS A 46 15.02 26.33 4.78
C LYS A 46 16.12 25.27 4.71
N ASN A 47 16.13 24.30 5.63
CA ASN A 47 17.06 23.17 5.66
C ASN A 47 16.63 21.99 4.75
N GLY A 48 15.62 22.17 3.92
CA GLY A 48 15.07 21.12 3.05
C GLY A 48 14.16 20.11 3.74
N MET A 49 14.04 20.14 5.08
CA MET A 49 13.16 19.24 5.84
C MET A 49 11.71 19.68 5.73
N TYR A 50 10.80 18.69 5.70
CA TYR A 50 9.37 18.96 5.74
C TYR A 50 8.92 19.22 7.18
N LYS A 51 8.02 20.19 7.33
CA LYS A 51 7.38 20.53 8.61
C LYS A 51 5.87 20.45 8.45
N PHE A 52 5.22 20.00 9.49
CA PHE A 52 3.77 19.97 9.61
C PHE A 52 3.30 21.17 10.40
N HIS A 53 2.40 21.95 9.83
CA HIS A 53 1.82 23.14 10.46
C HIS A 53 0.30 23.01 10.47
N THR A 54 -0.29 22.94 11.65
CA THR A 54 -1.74 22.95 11.81
C THR A 54 -2.21 24.39 12.05
N PRO A 55 -3.04 24.97 11.16
CA PRO A 55 -3.62 26.29 11.37
C PRO A 55 -4.44 26.34 12.65
N ALA A 56 -4.42 27.48 13.36
CA ALA A 56 -5.23 27.69 14.56
C ALA A 56 -6.74 27.72 14.26
N THR A 57 -7.11 28.17 13.05
CA THR A 57 -8.50 28.27 12.59
C THR A 57 -8.61 27.84 11.15
N PHE A 58 -9.78 27.32 10.80
CA PHE A 58 -10.17 26.97 9.44
C PHE A 58 -11.33 27.84 8.97
N SER A 59 -11.49 28.03 7.66
CA SER A 59 -12.58 28.77 7.05
C SER A 59 -12.89 28.18 5.67
N GLU A 60 -13.93 28.63 5.00
CA GLU A 60 -14.24 28.23 3.62
C GLU A 60 -13.08 28.54 2.66
N ALA A 61 -12.43 29.69 2.81
CA ALA A 61 -11.25 30.05 2.01
C ALA A 61 -9.99 29.27 2.42
N ARG A 62 -9.99 28.65 3.59
CA ARG A 62 -8.90 27.88 4.17
C ARG A 62 -9.40 26.59 4.81
N PRO A 63 -9.99 25.68 4.02
CA PRO A 63 -10.60 24.47 4.56
C PRO A 63 -9.56 23.51 5.16
N PRO A 64 -9.92 22.72 6.18
CA PRO A 64 -9.00 21.75 6.80
C PRO A 64 -8.62 20.61 5.87
N PHE A 65 -9.47 20.27 4.93
CA PHE A 65 -9.25 19.24 3.88
C PHE A 65 -9.94 19.68 2.60
N MET A 66 -9.52 19.13 1.46
CA MET A 66 -10.26 19.28 0.20
C MET A 66 -11.30 18.17 0.10
N PHE A 67 -12.53 18.56 -0.24
CA PHE A 67 -13.62 17.63 -0.49
C PHE A 67 -14.22 17.95 -1.87
N THR A 68 -14.22 16.97 -2.76
CA THR A 68 -14.73 17.15 -4.14
C THR A 68 -15.72 16.06 -4.47
N VAL A 69 -16.76 16.41 -5.23
CA VAL A 69 -17.83 15.50 -5.64
C VAL A 69 -17.91 15.48 -7.16
N ALA A 70 -18.02 14.28 -7.74
CA ALA A 70 -18.43 14.06 -9.12
C ALA A 70 -19.78 13.33 -9.13
N ASP A 71 -20.76 13.88 -9.84
CA ASP A 71 -22.11 13.31 -9.91
C ASP A 71 -22.28 12.53 -11.22
N HIS A 72 -22.38 11.21 -11.09
CA HIS A 72 -22.65 10.27 -12.17
C HIS A 72 -23.87 9.39 -11.85
N ARG A 73 -24.78 9.85 -10.99
CA ARG A 73 -25.93 9.07 -10.50
C ARG A 73 -26.90 8.63 -11.60
N ALA A 74 -26.81 9.20 -12.79
CA ALA A 74 -27.57 8.75 -13.96
C ALA A 74 -27.02 7.45 -14.59
N THR A 75 -25.83 7.00 -14.21
CA THR A 75 -25.16 5.83 -14.79
C THR A 75 -24.67 4.86 -13.72
N PRO A 76 -24.60 3.56 -14.01
CA PRO A 76 -23.96 2.60 -13.09
C PRO A 76 -22.46 2.88 -13.00
N CYS A 77 -21.87 2.43 -11.88
CA CYS A 77 -20.43 2.50 -11.69
C CYS A 77 -19.71 1.71 -12.79
N PRO A 78 -18.72 2.29 -13.49
CA PRO A 78 -17.98 1.55 -14.49
C PRO A 78 -17.34 0.33 -13.83
N ALA A 79 -17.25 -0.77 -14.60
CA ALA A 79 -16.84 -2.08 -14.12
C ALA A 79 -15.61 -1.98 -13.18
N ILE A 80 -15.85 -2.27 -11.93
CA ILE A 80 -14.81 -2.47 -10.92
C ILE A 80 -14.15 -3.80 -11.27
N PRO A 81 -12.87 -4.00 -10.95
CA PRO A 81 -12.25 -5.29 -11.19
C PRO A 81 -13.14 -6.42 -10.64
N THR A 82 -13.58 -7.30 -11.54
CA THR A 82 -14.49 -8.39 -11.18
C THR A 82 -13.72 -9.48 -10.47
N ARG A 83 -14.33 -10.04 -9.42
CA ARG A 83 -13.81 -11.26 -8.79
C ARG A 83 -14.16 -12.44 -9.69
N GLU A 84 -13.15 -13.04 -10.31
CA GLU A 84 -13.33 -14.25 -11.11
C GLU A 84 -12.91 -15.47 -10.29
N HIS A 85 -13.60 -16.58 -10.44
CA HIS A 85 -13.22 -17.86 -9.81
C HIS A 85 -11.88 -18.38 -10.39
N THR A 86 -11.57 -18.01 -11.61
CA THR A 86 -10.28 -18.30 -12.25
C THR A 86 -9.31 -17.15 -12.02
N VAL A 87 -8.10 -17.45 -11.54
CA VAL A 87 -7.07 -16.43 -11.34
C VAL A 87 -6.61 -15.88 -12.68
N ALA A 88 -6.95 -14.62 -12.95
CA ALA A 88 -6.61 -13.94 -14.19
C ALA A 88 -6.18 -12.49 -13.92
N SER A 89 -5.46 -11.88 -14.86
CA SER A 89 -5.08 -10.49 -14.77
C SER A 89 -6.11 -9.56 -15.42
N GLN A 90 -6.34 -8.41 -14.83
CA GLN A 90 -7.29 -7.38 -15.25
C GLN A 90 -6.60 -6.00 -15.32
N PRO A 91 -7.19 -4.98 -15.98
CA PRO A 91 -6.63 -3.63 -16.00
C PRO A 91 -6.33 -3.09 -14.60
N GLY A 92 -5.16 -2.49 -14.42
CA GLY A 92 -4.72 -1.96 -13.12
C GLY A 92 -5.44 -0.68 -12.70
N LEU A 93 -5.37 -0.34 -11.40
CA LEU A 93 -5.99 0.84 -10.80
C LEU A 93 -5.66 2.17 -11.49
N PRO A 94 -4.48 2.38 -12.11
CA PRO A 94 -4.23 3.61 -12.85
C PRO A 94 -5.26 3.94 -13.92
N ASN A 95 -5.91 2.95 -14.51
CA ASN A 95 -6.96 3.13 -15.50
C ASN A 95 -8.25 3.70 -14.90
N TYR A 96 -8.47 3.50 -13.60
CA TYR A 96 -9.64 3.95 -12.83
C TYR A 96 -9.35 5.17 -11.95
N GLN A 97 -8.19 5.79 -12.11
CA GLN A 97 -7.72 6.88 -11.25
C GLN A 97 -8.71 8.04 -11.16
N HIS A 98 -9.38 8.37 -12.26
CA HIS A 98 -10.36 9.46 -12.35
C HIS A 98 -11.59 9.26 -11.45
N LEU A 99 -11.87 8.04 -11.00
CA LEU A 99 -12.93 7.72 -10.04
C LEU A 99 -12.57 8.08 -8.59
N PHE A 100 -11.28 8.18 -8.31
CA PHE A 100 -10.76 8.35 -6.95
C PHE A 100 -9.97 9.64 -6.74
N ARG A 101 -9.74 10.42 -7.80
CA ARG A 101 -8.99 11.67 -7.75
C ARG A 101 -9.41 12.62 -8.85
N THR A 102 -9.44 13.90 -8.52
CA THR A 102 -9.58 14.96 -9.53
C THR A 102 -8.29 15.12 -10.35
N ALA A 103 -8.40 15.63 -11.56
CA ALA A 103 -7.26 15.84 -12.46
C ALA A 103 -6.21 16.81 -11.91
N ASP A 104 -6.64 17.80 -11.09
CA ASP A 104 -5.78 18.78 -10.44
C ASP A 104 -5.14 18.28 -9.14
N CYS A 105 -5.50 17.09 -8.67
CA CYS A 105 -4.91 16.51 -7.47
C CYS A 105 -3.42 16.20 -7.70
N PRO A 106 -2.48 16.79 -6.92
CA PRO A 106 -1.05 16.64 -7.18
C PRO A 106 -0.58 15.20 -7.10
N GLY A 107 0.09 14.74 -8.16
CA GLY A 107 0.71 13.41 -8.20
C GLY A 107 2.06 13.33 -7.48
N THR A 108 2.62 14.44 -7.01
CA THR A 108 3.94 14.49 -6.38
C THR A 108 3.96 15.51 -5.25
N MET A 109 4.86 15.33 -4.27
CA MET A 109 5.04 16.30 -3.21
C MET A 109 5.52 17.66 -3.75
N THR A 110 6.39 17.66 -4.76
CA THR A 110 6.81 18.88 -5.45
C THR A 110 5.61 19.66 -6.02
N HIS A 111 4.65 18.99 -6.63
CA HIS A 111 3.41 19.62 -7.13
C HIS A 111 2.48 20.02 -5.99
N TRP A 112 2.44 19.24 -4.90
CA TRP A 112 1.65 19.57 -3.72
C TRP A 112 2.09 20.90 -3.09
N LEU A 113 3.38 21.09 -2.94
CA LEU A 113 3.95 22.32 -2.38
C LEU A 113 3.79 23.57 -3.27
N LYS A 114 3.53 23.41 -4.59
CA LYS A 114 3.19 24.52 -5.48
C LYS A 114 1.81 25.09 -5.25
N GLN A 115 0.92 24.30 -4.66
CA GLN A 115 -0.42 24.76 -4.30
C GLN A 115 -0.33 25.47 -2.94
N LYS A 116 -0.52 26.79 -2.97
CA LYS A 116 -0.41 27.63 -1.77
C LYS A 116 -1.39 27.17 -0.70
N ASP A 117 -0.88 26.94 0.51
CA ASP A 117 -1.67 26.53 1.69
C ASP A 117 -2.54 25.28 1.50
N ALA A 118 -2.10 24.34 0.63
CA ALA A 118 -2.84 23.12 0.34
C ALA A 118 -3.01 22.25 1.59
N PRO A 119 -4.24 21.80 1.91
CA PRO A 119 -4.46 20.84 2.99
C PRO A 119 -3.81 19.50 2.67
N THR A 120 -3.39 18.78 3.73
CA THR A 120 -2.72 17.49 3.60
C THR A 120 -3.66 16.38 3.13
N ILE A 121 -4.95 16.49 3.42
CA ILE A 121 -5.95 15.46 3.09
C ILE A 121 -6.86 15.96 1.96
N ARG A 122 -7.09 15.07 0.99
CA ARG A 122 -8.06 15.27 -0.08
C ARG A 122 -8.97 14.06 -0.18
N ILE A 123 -10.27 14.34 -0.21
CA ILE A 123 -11.32 13.34 -0.36
C ILE A 123 -12.04 13.64 -1.68
N HIS A 124 -12.13 12.63 -2.55
CA HIS A 124 -12.91 12.70 -3.77
C HIS A 124 -14.01 11.65 -3.73
N VAL A 125 -15.24 12.07 -4.00
CA VAL A 125 -16.42 11.19 -4.02
C VAL A 125 -17.03 11.24 -5.41
N ALA A 126 -17.11 10.09 -6.08
CA ALA A 126 -17.81 9.95 -7.34
C ALA A 126 -19.05 9.06 -7.12
N SER A 127 -20.25 9.67 -7.24
CA SER A 127 -21.52 8.99 -6.98
C SER A 127 -22.11 8.43 -8.27
N PHE A 128 -22.48 7.15 -8.26
CA PHE A 128 -23.12 6.41 -9.36
C PHE A 128 -24.52 5.94 -8.94
N SER A 129 -25.29 5.35 -9.86
CA SER A 129 -26.64 4.86 -9.54
C SER A 129 -26.63 3.69 -8.53
N ASP A 130 -25.58 2.89 -8.51
CA ASP A 130 -25.45 1.61 -7.80
C ASP A 130 -24.31 1.58 -6.77
N ALA A 131 -23.38 2.54 -6.86
CA ALA A 131 -22.21 2.58 -5.99
C ALA A 131 -21.69 4.02 -5.79
N THR A 132 -20.85 4.17 -4.77
CA THR A 132 -20.09 5.40 -4.51
C THR A 132 -18.61 5.09 -4.43
N CYS A 133 -17.81 5.73 -5.31
CA CYS A 133 -16.36 5.65 -5.25
C CYS A 133 -15.82 6.73 -4.31
N ILE A 134 -14.94 6.35 -3.37
CA ILE A 134 -14.29 7.27 -2.43
C ILE A 134 -12.78 7.15 -2.59
N GLY A 135 -12.14 8.25 -2.95
CA GLY A 135 -10.69 8.39 -2.96
C GLY A 135 -10.21 9.22 -1.77
N PHE A 136 -9.42 8.62 -0.90
CA PHE A 136 -8.79 9.29 0.24
C PHE A 136 -7.31 9.46 -0.03
N THR A 137 -6.85 10.69 -0.27
CA THR A 137 -5.49 10.99 -0.74
C THR A 137 -4.73 11.83 0.26
N LEU A 138 -3.47 11.44 0.52
CA LEU A 138 -2.52 12.22 1.30
C LEU A 138 -1.07 12.01 0.82
N PRO A 139 -0.15 12.97 1.05
CA PRO A 139 1.28 12.77 0.87
C PRO A 139 1.82 11.70 1.81
N HIS A 140 2.58 10.74 1.28
CA HIS A 140 3.10 9.62 2.06
C HIS A 140 4.04 10.05 3.21
N ILE A 141 4.61 11.25 3.15
CA ILE A 141 5.40 11.81 4.25
C ILE A 141 4.54 12.11 5.49
N PHE A 142 3.22 12.31 5.33
CA PHE A 142 2.30 12.52 6.46
C PHE A 142 2.01 11.21 7.19
N GLY A 143 1.73 10.14 6.47
CA GLY A 143 1.38 8.85 7.06
C GLY A 143 1.47 7.68 6.09
N ASP A 144 1.57 6.49 6.68
CA ASP A 144 1.53 5.21 6.00
C ASP A 144 0.10 4.61 5.98
N VAL A 145 -0.06 3.44 5.38
CA VAL A 145 -1.36 2.78 5.26
C VAL A 145 -1.99 2.47 6.62
N PRO A 146 -1.28 1.98 7.65
CA PRO A 146 -1.86 1.87 8.98
C PRO A 146 -2.36 3.20 9.56
N GLY A 147 -1.66 4.31 9.33
CA GLY A 147 -2.13 5.65 9.71
C GLY A 147 -3.40 6.06 8.95
N MET A 148 -3.47 5.78 7.64
CA MET A 148 -4.68 5.99 6.84
C MET A 148 -5.84 5.13 7.36
N SER A 149 -5.59 3.89 7.76
CA SER A 149 -6.61 3.00 8.31
C SER A 149 -7.19 3.55 9.62
N VAL A 150 -6.35 4.11 10.49
CA VAL A 150 -6.82 4.78 11.71
C VAL A 150 -7.77 5.92 11.37
N ILE A 151 -7.43 6.79 10.40
CA ILE A 151 -8.27 7.92 10.00
C ILE A 151 -9.60 7.43 9.40
N LEU A 152 -9.58 6.45 8.51
CA LEU A 152 -10.79 5.94 7.85
C LEU A 152 -11.73 5.26 8.85
N ASN A 153 -11.20 4.47 9.78
CA ASN A 153 -12.01 3.85 10.85
C ASN A 153 -12.62 4.91 11.78
N ALA A 154 -11.84 5.92 12.18
CA ALA A 154 -12.33 7.03 12.99
C ALA A 154 -13.43 7.81 12.26
N TRP A 155 -13.29 8.03 10.95
CA TRP A 155 -14.34 8.66 10.14
C TRP A 155 -15.65 7.86 10.14
N CYS A 156 -15.58 6.54 9.96
CA CYS A 156 -16.75 5.67 10.07
C CYS A 156 -17.35 5.69 11.48
N SER A 157 -16.54 5.76 12.55
CA SER A 157 -17.05 5.88 13.92
C SER A 157 -17.79 7.21 14.15
N VAL A 158 -17.28 8.33 13.64
CA VAL A 158 -17.96 9.62 13.70
C VAL A 158 -19.28 9.61 12.93
N MET A 159 -19.30 9.04 11.71
CA MET A 159 -20.55 8.88 10.95
C MET A 159 -21.61 8.09 11.72
N ALA A 160 -21.19 7.09 12.47
CA ALA A 160 -22.05 6.25 13.31
C ALA A 160 -22.41 6.86 14.68
N GLY A 161 -22.00 8.12 14.96
CA GLY A 161 -22.25 8.80 16.22
C GLY A 161 -21.43 8.27 17.41
N ARG A 162 -20.37 7.48 17.16
CA ARG A 162 -19.49 6.89 18.19
C ARG A 162 -18.22 7.70 18.42
N GLU A 163 -18.33 9.03 18.51
CA GLU A 163 -17.18 9.93 18.70
C GLU A 163 -16.47 9.73 20.04
N SER A 164 -17.19 9.26 21.07
CA SER A 164 -16.62 8.96 22.39
C SER A 164 -15.66 7.76 22.37
N GLU A 165 -15.73 6.93 21.34
CA GLU A 165 -14.86 5.76 21.17
C GLU A 165 -13.56 6.08 20.44
N LEU A 166 -13.39 7.33 19.98
CA LEU A 166 -12.19 7.71 19.23
C LEU A 166 -10.95 7.64 20.13
N PRO A 167 -9.87 6.98 19.66
CA PRO A 167 -8.62 6.97 20.42
C PRO A 167 -7.99 8.37 20.49
N VAL A 168 -7.20 8.59 21.54
CA VAL A 168 -6.42 9.81 21.69
C VAL A 168 -5.23 9.79 20.73
N LEU A 169 -4.98 10.90 20.04
CA LEU A 169 -3.79 10.96 19.18
C LEU A 169 -2.52 11.04 20.03
N VAL A 170 -1.57 10.15 19.72
CA VAL A 170 -0.23 10.20 20.32
C VAL A 170 0.39 11.58 20.12
N THR A 171 0.89 12.13 21.20
CA THR A 171 1.60 13.42 21.22
C THR A 171 3.10 13.22 20.95
N GLY A 172 3.70 14.15 20.21
CA GLY A 172 5.12 14.07 19.84
C GLY A 172 5.43 13.05 18.76
N ASP A 173 6.68 12.62 18.70
CA ASP A 173 7.19 11.61 17.77
C ASP A 173 7.83 10.44 18.55
N PRO A 174 7.08 9.37 18.81
CA PRO A 174 7.56 8.23 19.61
C PRO A 174 8.70 7.45 18.96
N ILE A 175 8.96 7.69 17.66
CA ILE A 175 10.07 7.05 16.95
C ILE A 175 11.30 7.96 16.79
N ALA A 176 11.22 9.21 17.24
CA ALA A 176 12.32 10.18 17.08
C ALA A 176 13.63 9.72 17.73
N SER A 177 13.54 9.08 18.90
CA SER A 177 14.68 8.57 19.65
C SER A 177 15.17 7.18 19.22
N ILE A 178 14.41 6.48 18.35
CA ILE A 178 14.76 5.13 17.92
C ILE A 178 15.91 5.19 16.90
N GLY A 179 16.95 4.39 17.11
CA GLY A 179 18.18 4.40 16.31
C GLY A 179 19.22 5.36 16.87
N GLY A 180 20.36 5.43 16.23
CA GLY A 180 21.52 6.23 16.65
C GLY A 180 22.12 7.04 15.50
N ALA A 181 23.29 7.61 15.76
CA ALA A 181 24.08 8.25 14.71
C ALA A 181 24.60 7.21 13.71
N TYR A 182 24.55 7.55 12.42
CA TYR A 182 25.14 6.67 11.40
C TYR A 182 26.67 6.65 11.53
N PRO A 183 27.30 5.47 11.53
CA PRO A 183 28.73 5.37 11.74
C PRO A 183 29.52 6.15 10.67
N SER A 184 30.60 6.85 11.10
CA SER A 184 31.40 7.70 10.22
C SER A 184 32.71 7.06 9.78
N THR A 185 33.24 6.07 10.54
CA THR A 185 34.49 5.39 10.20
C THR A 185 34.21 4.07 9.49
N ARG A 186 35.16 3.64 8.65
CA ARG A 186 35.07 2.38 7.92
C ARG A 186 34.87 1.17 8.86
N LYS A 187 35.66 1.09 9.92
CA LYS A 187 35.57 0.01 10.90
C LYS A 187 34.21 -0.04 11.58
N ALA A 188 33.73 1.13 12.05
CA ALA A 188 32.41 1.20 12.68
C ALA A 188 31.26 0.87 11.71
N LEU A 189 31.38 1.18 10.42
CA LEU A 189 30.43 0.77 9.38
C LEU A 189 30.44 -0.74 9.17
N GLU A 190 31.62 -1.36 9.09
CA GLU A 190 31.76 -2.81 8.93
C GLU A 190 31.13 -3.53 10.13
N GLU A 191 31.40 -3.10 11.36
CA GLU A 191 30.80 -3.64 12.60
C GLU A 191 29.29 -3.43 12.66
N PHE A 192 28.81 -2.25 12.26
CA PHE A 192 27.39 -1.93 12.24
C PHE A 192 26.62 -2.85 11.28
N TYR A 193 27.11 -3.01 10.04
CA TYR A 193 26.46 -3.87 9.05
C TYR A 193 26.64 -5.35 9.35
N ALA A 194 27.74 -5.78 9.97
CA ALA A 194 27.92 -7.16 10.44
C ALA A 194 26.86 -7.58 11.49
N GLY A 195 26.40 -6.61 12.30
CA GLY A 195 25.32 -6.87 13.27
C GLY A 195 23.91 -6.56 12.75
N MET A 196 23.77 -6.27 11.44
CA MET A 196 22.48 -5.96 10.81
C MET A 196 21.97 -7.17 10.05
N GLU A 197 20.74 -7.58 10.35
CA GLU A 197 20.07 -8.64 9.60
C GLU A 197 19.52 -8.08 8.27
N GLY A 198 19.67 -8.90 7.20
CA GLY A 198 19.20 -8.58 5.87
C GLY A 198 20.22 -7.84 4.99
N PRO A 199 19.97 -7.80 3.68
CA PRO A 199 20.94 -7.33 2.69
C PRO A 199 20.89 -5.80 2.51
N TYR A 200 20.97 -5.03 3.59
CA TYR A 200 20.98 -3.57 3.51
C TYR A 200 22.33 -3.07 2.99
N HIS A 201 22.30 -2.26 1.94
CA HIS A 201 23.49 -1.71 1.35
C HIS A 201 23.25 -0.31 0.77
N LEU A 202 24.08 0.66 1.12
CA LEU A 202 24.07 1.96 0.48
C LEU A 202 25.10 1.95 -0.66
N LEU A 203 24.61 2.03 -1.89
CA LEU A 203 25.46 2.00 -3.08
C LEU A 203 26.48 3.15 -3.05
N SER A 204 27.75 2.83 -3.14
CA SER A 204 28.83 3.76 -3.40
C SER A 204 28.70 4.43 -4.79
N PHE A 205 29.50 5.43 -5.08
CA PHE A 205 29.47 6.09 -6.38
C PHE A 205 29.77 5.11 -7.54
N LEU A 206 30.78 4.26 -7.40
CA LEU A 206 31.14 3.28 -8.42
C LEU A 206 30.05 2.21 -8.61
N GLU A 207 29.41 1.79 -7.52
CA GLU A 207 28.29 0.85 -7.60
C GLU A 207 27.07 1.46 -8.28
N LYS A 208 26.80 2.76 -8.07
CA LYS A 208 25.75 3.48 -8.81
C LYS A 208 26.02 3.51 -10.32
N LEU A 209 27.27 3.74 -10.72
CA LEU A 209 27.68 3.69 -12.13
C LEU A 209 27.50 2.30 -12.75
N ARG A 210 27.50 1.24 -11.95
CA ARG A 210 27.26 -0.13 -12.41
C ARG A 210 25.78 -0.50 -12.38
N TYR A 211 25.02 -0.03 -11.38
CA TYR A 211 23.64 -0.39 -11.16
C TYR A 211 22.67 0.33 -12.10
N TYR A 212 22.83 1.67 -12.25
CA TYR A 212 21.83 2.46 -12.96
C TYR A 212 21.84 2.30 -14.50
N PRO A 213 22.96 2.15 -15.21
CA PRO A 213 22.94 2.05 -16.66
C PRO A 213 22.08 0.93 -17.21
N PRO A 214 22.12 -0.30 -16.70
CA PRO A 214 21.20 -1.35 -17.13
C PRO A 214 19.73 -1.04 -16.86
N VAL A 215 19.42 -0.38 -15.74
CA VAL A 215 18.06 0.03 -15.40
C VAL A 215 17.57 1.11 -16.36
N ILE A 216 18.41 2.11 -16.63
CA ILE A 216 18.08 3.20 -17.57
C ILE A 216 17.92 2.64 -19.00
N ALA A 217 18.82 1.77 -19.44
CA ALA A 217 18.74 1.10 -20.74
C ALA A 217 17.43 0.31 -20.86
N ASP A 218 17.03 -0.43 -19.80
CA ASP A 218 15.76 -1.16 -19.78
C ASP A 218 14.56 -0.21 -19.94
N LEU A 219 14.57 0.93 -19.26
CA LEU A 219 13.49 1.92 -19.32
C LEU A 219 13.42 2.63 -20.69
N VAL A 220 14.57 2.91 -21.29
CA VAL A 220 14.65 3.58 -22.61
C VAL A 220 14.25 2.62 -23.73
N LEU A 221 14.77 1.40 -23.71
CA LEU A 221 14.48 0.39 -24.73
C LEU A 221 13.06 -0.18 -24.64
N HIS A 222 12.47 -0.15 -23.45
CA HIS A 222 11.15 -0.68 -23.18
C HIS A 222 10.30 0.30 -22.36
N PRO A 223 9.94 1.47 -22.91
CA PRO A 223 9.22 2.52 -22.15
C PRO A 223 7.81 2.11 -21.76
N LYS A 224 7.20 1.18 -22.50
CA LYS A 224 5.85 0.70 -22.23
C LYS A 224 5.85 -0.37 -21.14
N GLU A 225 5.06 -0.15 -20.13
CA GLU A 225 4.75 -1.13 -19.08
C GLU A 225 3.23 -1.28 -18.99
N ASP A 226 2.78 -2.47 -18.60
CA ASP A 226 1.37 -2.75 -18.38
C ASP A 226 1.18 -3.12 -16.92
N CYS A 227 0.33 -2.35 -16.27
CA CYS A 227 -0.01 -2.51 -14.86
C CYS A 227 -1.35 -3.23 -14.77
N ARG A 228 -1.38 -4.37 -14.10
CA ARG A 228 -2.58 -5.19 -13.96
C ARG A 228 -2.87 -5.56 -12.52
N LEU A 229 -4.16 -5.72 -12.24
CA LEU A 229 -4.70 -6.32 -11.03
C LEU A 229 -4.84 -7.82 -11.21
N ILE A 230 -4.59 -8.55 -10.15
CA ILE A 230 -4.80 -10.00 -10.06
C ILE A 230 -5.59 -10.26 -8.80
N PHE A 231 -6.74 -10.95 -8.92
CA PHE A 231 -7.48 -11.47 -7.79
C PHE A 231 -7.01 -12.88 -7.48
N LEU A 232 -6.64 -13.12 -6.24
CA LEU A 232 -6.28 -14.43 -5.72
C LEU A 232 -7.35 -14.88 -4.73
N PRO A 233 -8.27 -15.78 -5.12
CA PRO A 233 -9.32 -16.31 -4.26
C PRO A 233 -8.75 -16.97 -2.99
N ASN A 234 -9.49 -16.90 -1.89
CA ASN A 234 -9.10 -17.54 -0.63
C ASN A 234 -8.87 -19.04 -0.81
N ALA A 235 -9.69 -19.73 -1.62
CA ALA A 235 -9.52 -21.14 -1.93
C ALA A 235 -8.15 -21.43 -2.55
N THR A 236 -7.75 -20.65 -3.58
CA THR A 236 -6.43 -20.78 -4.23
C THR A 236 -5.29 -20.40 -3.27
N LEU A 237 -5.44 -19.31 -2.51
CA LEU A 237 -4.44 -18.90 -1.52
C LEU A 237 -4.21 -19.97 -0.45
N ASN A 238 -5.29 -20.57 0.06
CA ASN A 238 -5.22 -21.67 1.04
C ASN A 238 -4.60 -22.93 0.42
N LYS A 239 -4.99 -23.32 -0.80
CA LYS A 239 -4.37 -24.43 -1.55
C LYS A 239 -2.85 -24.24 -1.64
N LEU A 240 -2.39 -23.08 -2.08
CA LEU A 240 -0.96 -22.76 -2.16
C LEU A 240 -0.27 -22.80 -0.80
N ARG A 241 -0.93 -22.29 0.25
CA ARG A 241 -0.39 -22.31 1.60
C ARG A 241 -0.28 -23.73 2.15
N HIS A 242 -1.30 -24.58 1.97
CA HIS A 242 -1.27 -25.98 2.40
C HIS A 242 -0.18 -26.76 1.65
N ALA A 243 -0.04 -26.56 0.34
CA ALA A 243 1.04 -27.17 -0.43
C ALA A 243 2.42 -26.73 0.05
N ALA A 244 2.58 -25.43 0.36
CA ALA A 244 3.83 -24.90 0.93
C ALA A 244 4.15 -25.51 2.30
N LEU A 245 3.17 -25.62 3.18
CA LEU A 245 3.36 -26.23 4.50
C LEU A 245 3.70 -27.73 4.41
N ALA A 246 3.04 -28.47 3.51
CA ALA A 246 3.32 -29.90 3.27
C ALA A 246 4.77 -30.11 2.73
N GLU A 247 5.22 -29.25 1.82
CA GLU A 247 6.59 -29.30 1.28
C GLU A 247 7.65 -29.01 2.34
N LEU A 248 7.33 -28.15 3.33
CA LEU A 248 8.28 -27.65 4.32
C LEU A 248 8.39 -28.52 5.59
N GLN A 249 7.73 -29.67 5.66
CA GLN A 249 7.72 -30.57 6.82
C GLN A 249 9.05 -31.33 7.04
N ASP A 250 10.18 -30.63 7.05
CA ASP A 250 11.52 -31.20 7.35
C ASP A 250 11.79 -31.33 8.88
N GLY A 251 10.76 -31.68 9.68
CA GLY A 251 10.92 -31.90 11.13
C GLY A 251 11.10 -30.63 11.97
N LYS A 252 11.06 -29.42 11.37
CA LYS A 252 10.99 -28.14 12.07
C LYS A 252 9.63 -27.50 11.79
N GLU A 253 9.01 -26.96 12.84
CA GLU A 253 7.75 -26.23 12.71
C GLU A 253 7.97 -24.96 11.87
N VAL A 254 7.69 -25.05 10.56
CA VAL A 254 7.80 -23.92 9.65
C VAL A 254 6.41 -23.38 9.37
N TRP A 255 6.13 -22.19 9.89
CA TRP A 255 4.88 -21.49 9.64
C TRP A 255 5.06 -20.42 8.55
N VAL A 256 4.15 -20.39 7.59
CA VAL A 256 4.04 -19.32 6.56
C VAL A 256 2.65 -18.73 6.56
N SER A 257 2.56 -17.40 6.41
CA SER A 257 1.30 -16.67 6.35
C SER A 257 0.77 -16.53 4.93
N GLU A 258 -0.51 -16.16 4.80
CA GLU A 258 -1.10 -15.76 3.52
C GLU A 258 -0.26 -14.66 2.82
N ASN A 259 0.24 -13.71 3.58
CA ASN A 259 1.09 -12.64 3.05
C ASN A 259 2.41 -13.17 2.47
N ASP A 260 3.03 -14.17 3.10
CA ASP A 260 4.28 -14.75 2.60
C ASP A 260 4.02 -15.49 1.29
N ILE A 261 2.89 -16.18 1.17
CA ILE A 261 2.46 -16.86 -0.08
C ILE A 261 2.19 -15.84 -1.19
N ALA A 262 1.45 -14.77 -0.90
CA ALA A 262 1.17 -13.72 -1.89
C ALA A 262 2.46 -13.02 -2.36
N LEU A 263 3.39 -12.70 -1.45
CA LEU A 263 4.70 -12.16 -1.79
C LEU A 263 5.55 -13.15 -2.60
N ALA A 264 5.54 -14.44 -2.24
CA ALA A 264 6.25 -15.48 -2.97
C ALA A 264 5.70 -15.63 -4.40
N LEU A 265 4.38 -15.56 -4.57
CA LEU A 265 3.75 -15.55 -5.89
C LEU A 265 4.21 -14.35 -6.71
N ILE A 266 4.21 -13.14 -6.16
CA ILE A 266 4.70 -11.93 -6.83
C ILE A 266 6.16 -12.09 -7.28
N ILE A 267 7.05 -12.62 -6.42
CA ILE A 267 8.45 -12.89 -6.78
C ILE A 267 8.50 -13.90 -7.94
N LYS A 268 7.72 -14.95 -7.87
CA LYS A 268 7.64 -15.97 -8.95
C LYS A 268 7.21 -15.34 -10.27
N LEU A 269 6.07 -14.62 -10.26
CA LEU A 269 5.50 -13.99 -11.45
C LEU A 269 6.44 -12.94 -12.07
N SER A 270 7.11 -12.14 -11.26
CA SER A 270 8.06 -11.12 -11.72
C SER A 270 9.29 -11.71 -12.41
N ASN A 271 9.57 -12.99 -12.23
CA ASN A 271 10.73 -13.69 -12.78
C ASN A 271 10.39 -14.79 -13.81
N LEU A 272 9.11 -15.11 -14.03
CA LEU A 272 8.70 -16.20 -14.95
C LEU A 272 9.29 -16.10 -16.37
N HIS A 273 9.58 -14.89 -16.84
CA HIS A 273 10.15 -14.64 -18.17
C HIS A 273 11.66 -14.88 -18.25
N ARG A 274 12.31 -15.21 -17.14
CA ARG A 274 13.75 -15.45 -17.06
C ARG A 274 14.08 -16.91 -17.34
N LYS A 275 15.35 -17.17 -17.62
CA LYS A 275 15.87 -18.53 -17.83
C LYS A 275 16.31 -19.14 -16.48
N SER A 276 16.15 -20.44 -16.32
CA SER A 276 16.66 -21.18 -15.15
C SER A 276 18.17 -21.04 -14.98
N SER A 277 18.92 -20.80 -16.06
CA SER A 277 20.37 -20.57 -16.05
C SER A 277 20.78 -19.13 -15.66
N ASP A 278 19.83 -18.21 -15.40
CA ASP A 278 20.13 -16.81 -15.07
C ASP A 278 20.75 -16.71 -13.65
N LYS A 279 22.05 -16.44 -13.59
CA LYS A 279 22.82 -16.31 -12.34
C LYS A 279 22.78 -14.90 -11.76
N THR A 280 22.11 -13.94 -12.42
CA THR A 280 22.02 -12.55 -11.91
C THR A 280 21.36 -12.55 -10.53
N PRO A 281 21.97 -11.91 -9.52
CA PRO A 281 21.36 -11.80 -8.21
C PRO A 281 20.01 -11.06 -8.27
N PHE A 282 19.02 -11.58 -7.57
CA PHE A 282 17.71 -10.92 -7.40
C PHE A 282 17.48 -10.68 -5.91
N GLY A 283 17.35 -9.41 -5.53
CA GLY A 283 17.00 -8.97 -4.20
C GLY A 283 15.56 -8.50 -4.13
N PHE A 284 14.88 -8.84 -3.05
CA PHE A 284 13.51 -8.44 -2.81
C PHE A 284 13.40 -7.67 -1.50
N SER A 285 12.63 -6.58 -1.51
CA SER A 285 12.33 -5.83 -0.30
C SER A 285 10.83 -5.68 -0.10
N MET A 286 10.42 -5.63 1.15
CA MET A 286 9.02 -5.43 1.53
C MET A 286 8.89 -4.34 2.60
N ALA A 287 7.88 -3.49 2.48
CA ALA A 287 7.53 -2.55 3.52
C ALA A 287 6.95 -3.28 4.75
N CYS A 288 7.40 -2.91 5.93
CA CYS A 288 6.93 -3.52 7.18
C CYS A 288 6.68 -2.46 8.24
N THR A 289 5.53 -2.53 8.90
CA THR A 289 5.23 -1.69 10.07
C THR A 289 5.86 -2.26 11.34
N PHE A 290 6.33 -1.35 12.20
CA PHE A 290 6.91 -1.69 13.51
C PHE A 290 6.07 -1.19 14.70
N ARG A 291 4.88 -0.67 14.47
CA ARG A 291 3.99 -0.14 15.53
C ARG A 291 3.87 -1.11 16.70
N GLY A 292 3.56 -2.38 16.45
CA GLY A 292 3.42 -3.40 17.48
C GLY A 292 4.71 -3.79 18.22
N GLN A 293 5.86 -3.17 17.92
CA GLN A 293 7.14 -3.39 18.59
C GLN A 293 7.65 -2.15 19.34
N ILE A 294 6.90 -1.05 19.27
CA ILE A 294 7.22 0.20 19.95
C ILE A 294 6.27 0.32 21.15
N PRO A 295 6.76 0.22 22.39
CA PRO A 295 5.90 0.24 23.57
C PRO A 295 4.92 1.42 23.62
N ALA A 296 5.39 2.62 23.24
CA ALA A 296 4.59 3.83 23.17
C ALA A 296 3.48 3.81 22.09
N LEU A 297 3.37 2.77 21.25
CA LEU A 297 2.36 2.61 20.21
C LEU A 297 1.52 1.33 20.39
N GLN A 298 1.57 0.71 21.57
CA GLN A 298 0.85 -0.54 21.85
C GLN A 298 -0.46 -0.31 22.60
N ASP A 299 -0.67 0.89 23.14
CA ASP A 299 -1.92 1.22 23.82
C ASP A 299 -3.06 1.35 22.80
N PRO A 300 -4.10 0.48 22.86
CA PRO A 300 -5.21 0.54 21.92
C PRO A 300 -6.09 1.80 22.08
N SER A 301 -5.98 2.50 23.20
CA SER A 301 -6.66 3.78 23.43
C SER A 301 -5.95 4.96 22.74
N GLU A 302 -4.77 4.72 22.18
CA GLU A 302 -3.97 5.72 21.47
C GLU A 302 -3.85 5.42 19.99
N ALA A 303 -3.75 6.46 19.17
CA ALA A 303 -3.60 6.36 17.72
C ALA A 303 -2.42 7.16 17.20
N TYR A 304 -1.63 6.56 16.32
CA TYR A 304 -0.50 7.19 15.67
C TYR A 304 -0.72 7.26 14.15
N LEU A 305 -0.83 8.47 13.61
CA LEU A 305 -1.19 8.73 12.21
C LEU A 305 0.00 8.70 11.25
N HIS A 306 1.22 8.90 11.77
CA HIS A 306 2.40 9.09 10.93
C HIS A 306 3.10 7.78 10.57
N ASN A 307 4.14 7.88 9.76
CA ASN A 307 4.90 6.72 9.31
C ASN A 307 5.59 6.00 10.47
N CYS A 308 5.38 4.70 10.57
CA CYS A 308 6.12 3.81 11.47
C CYS A 308 6.46 2.52 10.72
N MET A 309 7.26 2.66 9.67
CA MET A 309 7.62 1.56 8.77
C MET A 309 9.08 1.65 8.31
N THR A 310 9.62 0.52 7.92
CA THR A 310 10.87 0.42 7.19
C THR A 310 10.76 -0.70 6.14
N TYR A 311 11.86 -0.97 5.44
CA TYR A 311 11.93 -2.06 4.47
C TYR A 311 12.71 -3.22 5.05
N LEU A 312 12.17 -4.43 4.91
CA LEU A 312 12.87 -5.68 5.16
C LEU A 312 13.38 -6.24 3.84
N GLY A 313 14.61 -6.76 3.84
CA GLY A 313 15.23 -7.35 2.66
C GLY A 313 15.24 -8.87 2.72
N VAL A 314 14.80 -9.53 1.66
CA VAL A 314 15.06 -10.96 1.45
C VAL A 314 16.38 -11.08 0.71
N GLY A 315 17.30 -11.85 1.26
CA GLY A 315 18.66 -12.01 0.73
C GLY A 315 18.69 -12.39 -0.74
N PRO A 316 19.65 -11.86 -1.51
CA PRO A 316 19.71 -12.10 -2.94
C PRO A 316 19.85 -13.59 -3.25
N ALA A 317 19.16 -14.01 -4.32
CA ALA A 317 19.28 -15.36 -4.88
C ALA A 317 19.56 -15.25 -6.38
N PRO A 318 20.18 -16.25 -7.00
CA PRO A 318 20.22 -16.34 -8.47
C PRO A 318 18.79 -16.30 -9.03
N THR A 319 18.56 -15.46 -10.02
CA THR A 319 17.22 -15.29 -10.63
C THR A 319 16.66 -16.63 -11.13
N GLY A 320 17.50 -17.46 -11.75
CA GLY A 320 17.09 -18.79 -12.25
C GLY A 320 16.59 -19.71 -11.12
N THR A 321 17.22 -19.66 -9.94
CA THR A 321 16.77 -20.43 -8.77
C THR A 321 15.33 -20.03 -8.37
N LEU A 322 14.96 -18.74 -8.45
CA LEU A 322 13.61 -18.28 -8.13
C LEU A 322 12.58 -18.70 -9.19
N VAL A 323 13.02 -18.89 -10.46
CA VAL A 323 12.17 -19.43 -11.52
C VAL A 323 11.84 -20.90 -11.24
N ASP A 324 12.80 -21.69 -10.76
CA ASP A 324 12.65 -23.12 -10.56
C ASP A 324 12.05 -23.49 -9.20
N CYS A 325 12.34 -22.72 -8.15
CA CYS A 325 11.80 -22.95 -6.80
C CYS A 325 10.28 -22.98 -6.75
N SER A 326 9.74 -23.77 -5.83
CA SER A 326 8.33 -23.73 -5.44
C SER A 326 7.97 -22.41 -4.73
N ILE A 327 6.67 -22.09 -4.69
CA ILE A 327 6.14 -20.97 -3.89
C ILE A 327 6.47 -21.17 -2.40
N GLY A 328 6.40 -22.42 -1.90
CA GLY A 328 6.72 -22.76 -0.51
C GLY A 328 8.16 -22.40 -0.14
N THR A 329 9.12 -22.78 -0.98
CA THR A 329 10.54 -22.44 -0.78
C THR A 329 10.77 -20.93 -0.73
N ILE A 330 10.15 -20.17 -1.62
CA ILE A 330 10.25 -18.70 -1.63
C ILE A 330 9.59 -18.10 -0.38
N ALA A 331 8.39 -18.57 0.00
CA ALA A 331 7.67 -18.12 1.18
C ALA A 331 8.45 -18.35 2.49
N ARG A 332 9.14 -19.50 2.62
CA ARG A 332 10.03 -19.79 3.74
C ARG A 332 11.17 -18.78 3.86
N ARG A 333 11.80 -18.41 2.74
CA ARG A 333 12.85 -17.37 2.72
C ARG A 333 12.32 -16.02 3.17
N ILE A 334 11.12 -15.64 2.72
CA ILE A 334 10.45 -14.42 3.15
C ILE A 334 10.18 -14.45 4.66
N ARG A 335 9.63 -15.55 5.16
CA ARG A 335 9.33 -15.71 6.59
C ARG A 335 10.60 -15.63 7.44
N GLY A 336 11.67 -16.30 7.04
CA GLY A 336 12.96 -16.23 7.71
C GLY A 336 13.49 -14.79 7.79
N ALA A 337 13.41 -14.04 6.67
CA ALA A 337 13.81 -12.64 6.63
C ALA A 337 12.97 -11.76 7.57
N ILE A 338 11.64 -11.97 7.62
CA ILE A 338 10.75 -11.24 8.52
C ILE A 338 11.09 -11.52 9.98
N VAL A 339 11.29 -12.79 10.36
CA VAL A 339 11.60 -13.18 11.74
C VAL A 339 12.94 -12.58 12.19
N ALA A 340 13.98 -12.69 11.36
CA ALA A 340 15.30 -12.16 11.68
C ALA A 340 15.32 -10.63 11.82
N GLN A 341 14.64 -9.91 10.92
CA GLN A 341 14.75 -8.46 10.80
C GLN A 341 13.69 -7.68 11.58
N ARG A 342 12.58 -8.32 11.97
CA ARG A 342 11.49 -7.65 12.67
C ARG A 342 11.62 -7.73 14.18
N THR A 343 12.73 -7.24 14.70
CA THR A 343 12.99 -7.11 16.15
C THR A 343 13.24 -5.65 16.52
N PRO A 344 13.01 -5.21 17.77
CA PRO A 344 13.30 -3.84 18.20
C PRO A 344 14.74 -3.41 17.93
N ALA A 345 15.71 -4.30 18.15
CA ALA A 345 17.13 -4.04 17.91
C ALA A 345 17.44 -3.82 16.42
N GLN A 346 16.88 -4.67 15.55
CA GLN A 346 17.05 -4.52 14.11
C GLN A 346 16.31 -3.28 13.58
N PHE A 347 15.13 -2.98 14.12
CA PHE A 347 14.41 -1.74 13.78
C PHE A 347 15.22 -0.49 14.11
N ALA A 348 15.87 -0.44 15.28
CA ALA A 348 16.74 0.67 15.64
C ALA A 348 17.89 0.87 14.62
N LYS A 349 18.54 -0.21 14.17
CA LYS A 349 19.56 -0.16 13.12
C LYS A 349 18.99 0.30 11.78
N GLN A 350 17.85 -0.24 11.38
CA GLN A 350 17.16 0.14 10.14
C GLN A 350 16.77 1.63 10.16
N MET A 351 16.30 2.16 11.28
CA MET A 351 15.99 3.59 11.43
C MET A 351 17.23 4.47 11.33
N THR A 352 18.38 4.00 11.84
CA THR A 352 19.66 4.70 11.65
C THR A 352 20.03 4.80 10.18
N VAL A 353 19.92 3.70 9.43
CA VAL A 353 20.15 3.69 7.96
C VAL A 353 19.13 4.58 7.25
N TYR A 354 17.85 4.48 7.62
CA TYR A 354 16.77 5.25 7.00
C TYR A 354 16.97 6.76 7.13
N ARG A 355 17.39 7.24 8.31
CA ARG A 355 17.72 8.66 8.51
C ARG A 355 18.88 9.11 7.66
N GLU A 356 19.93 8.28 7.56
CA GLU A 356 21.08 8.59 6.70
C GLU A 356 20.70 8.61 5.21
N MET A 357 19.81 7.71 4.78
CA MET A 357 19.23 7.74 3.43
C MET A 357 18.50 9.05 3.16
N CYS A 358 17.62 9.47 4.08
CA CYS A 358 16.90 10.72 3.96
C CYS A 358 17.86 11.92 3.90
N ARG A 359 18.92 11.91 4.73
CA ARG A 359 19.93 12.96 4.76
C ARG A 359 20.72 13.06 3.46
N LYS A 360 21.06 11.92 2.85
CA LYS A 360 21.85 11.84 1.61
C LYS A 360 20.99 11.80 0.34
N ASP A 361 19.68 11.76 0.48
CA ASP A 361 18.73 11.53 -0.63
C ASP A 361 19.09 10.29 -1.48
N VAL A 362 19.39 9.19 -0.82
CA VAL A 362 19.74 7.90 -1.45
C VAL A 362 18.76 6.81 -0.99
N TYR A 363 18.66 5.74 -1.79
CA TYR A 363 17.87 4.54 -1.43
C TYR A 363 18.81 3.40 -1.02
N PRO A 364 18.43 2.53 -0.05
CA PRO A 364 19.19 1.32 0.19
C PRO A 364 18.95 0.37 -0.97
N SER A 365 19.98 -0.31 -1.38
CA SER A 365 19.86 -1.48 -2.22
C SER A 365 19.70 -2.72 -1.33
N PHE A 366 18.88 -3.65 -1.79
CA PHE A 366 18.73 -4.97 -1.19
C PHE A 366 19.37 -6.05 -2.06
N CYS A 367 20.24 -5.63 -2.96
CA CYS A 367 20.90 -6.48 -3.94
C CYS A 367 22.28 -5.88 -4.29
N PRO A 368 23.27 -6.69 -4.62
CA PRO A 368 24.54 -6.21 -5.17
C PRO A 368 24.33 -5.35 -6.43
N ALA A 369 25.28 -4.47 -6.73
CA ALA A 369 25.19 -3.50 -7.82
C ALA A 369 25.01 -4.14 -9.23
N ASN A 370 25.35 -5.42 -9.39
CA ASN A 370 25.13 -6.20 -10.62
C ASN A 370 23.81 -7.00 -10.60
N GLY A 371 22.98 -6.81 -9.57
CA GLY A 371 21.73 -7.54 -9.39
C GLY A 371 20.51 -6.77 -9.84
N ARG A 372 19.36 -7.38 -9.62
CA ARG A 372 18.03 -6.82 -9.85
C ARG A 372 17.31 -6.66 -8.52
N SER A 373 16.68 -5.53 -8.32
CA SER A 373 15.87 -5.26 -7.13
C SER A 373 14.40 -5.21 -7.49
N TYR A 374 13.57 -5.77 -6.61
CA TYR A 374 12.11 -5.65 -6.66
C TYR A 374 11.57 -5.37 -5.28
N SER A 375 10.54 -4.55 -5.17
CA SER A 375 9.97 -4.14 -3.90
C SER A 375 8.47 -4.45 -3.85
N SER A 376 7.94 -4.66 -2.66
CA SER A 376 6.50 -4.78 -2.45
C SER A 376 6.06 -4.03 -1.20
N THR A 377 4.81 -3.60 -1.21
CA THR A 377 4.09 -3.18 0.00
C THR A 377 2.83 -4.01 0.14
N SER A 378 2.46 -4.32 1.36
CA SER A 378 1.25 -5.09 1.65
C SER A 378 0.31 -4.30 2.54
N TRP A 379 -0.92 -4.14 2.07
CA TRP A 379 -2.03 -3.51 2.77
C TRP A 379 -3.07 -4.54 3.23
N LEU A 380 -2.69 -5.81 3.21
CA LEU A 380 -3.56 -6.94 3.55
C LEU A 380 -4.27 -6.77 4.90
N LYS A 381 -3.58 -6.15 5.86
CA LYS A 381 -4.09 -5.90 7.22
C LYS A 381 -4.68 -4.49 7.39
N SER A 382 -4.94 -3.75 6.32
CA SER A 382 -5.51 -2.40 6.42
C SER A 382 -6.93 -2.38 6.99
N GLY A 383 -7.69 -3.48 6.80
CA GLY A 383 -9.07 -3.59 7.26
C GLY A 383 -10.07 -2.72 6.50
N TRP A 384 -9.68 -2.14 5.35
CA TRP A 384 -10.53 -1.20 4.62
C TRP A 384 -11.82 -1.83 4.08
N SER A 385 -11.82 -3.12 3.80
CA SER A 385 -13.04 -3.85 3.41
C SER A 385 -14.08 -3.95 4.53
N ASN A 386 -13.70 -3.71 5.78
CA ASN A 386 -14.59 -3.75 6.93
C ASN A 386 -15.14 -2.35 7.31
N LEU A 387 -14.75 -1.30 6.58
CA LEU A 387 -15.29 0.04 6.79
C LEU A 387 -16.80 0.06 6.54
N ASP A 388 -17.55 0.73 7.40
CA ASP A 388 -19.01 0.81 7.35
C ASP A 388 -19.47 2.23 7.06
N PHE A 389 -20.01 2.45 5.86
CA PHE A 389 -20.58 3.70 5.40
C PHE A 389 -22.13 3.68 5.45
N ALA A 390 -22.75 2.66 6.05
CA ALA A 390 -24.21 2.56 6.14
C ALA A 390 -24.89 3.81 6.73
N PRO A 391 -24.31 4.53 7.72
CA PRO A 391 -24.91 5.77 8.22
C PRO A 391 -24.98 6.91 7.19
N ALA A 392 -24.23 6.81 6.09
CA ALA A 392 -24.27 7.79 5.01
C ALA A 392 -25.12 7.35 3.81
N VAL A 393 -25.78 6.19 3.86
CA VAL A 393 -26.65 5.73 2.76
C VAL A 393 -27.85 6.65 2.63
N ARG A 394 -28.20 7.04 1.41
CA ARG A 394 -29.38 7.91 1.13
C ARG A 394 -30.67 7.16 1.39
N THR A 395 -31.49 7.68 2.31
CA THR A 395 -32.75 7.05 2.73
C THR A 395 -33.87 7.04 1.69
N ALA A 396 -33.77 7.85 0.62
CA ALA A 396 -34.77 7.89 -0.46
C ALA A 396 -34.88 6.58 -1.24
N GLU A 397 -33.88 5.68 -1.16
CA GLU A 397 -33.91 4.37 -1.83
C GLU A 397 -34.56 3.27 -0.98
N ALA A 398 -34.72 3.49 0.33
CA ALA A 398 -35.36 2.52 1.20
C ALA A 398 -36.89 2.38 0.97
N HIS A 399 -37.52 3.27 0.19
CA HIS A 399 -38.97 3.28 -0.05
C HIS A 399 -39.41 2.66 -1.37
N ASN A 400 -38.47 2.26 -2.26
CA ASN A 400 -38.82 1.66 -3.57
C ASN A 400 -38.21 0.28 -3.83
N THR A 401 -37.64 -0.36 -2.85
CA THR A 401 -37.31 -1.77 -2.96
C THR A 401 -38.51 -2.58 -2.46
N ASP A 402 -39.49 -2.79 -3.32
CA ASP A 402 -40.28 -4.00 -3.26
C ASP A 402 -39.32 -5.17 -3.14
N ALA A 403 -39.53 -5.99 -2.10
CA ALA A 403 -38.67 -7.10 -1.70
C ALA A 403 -38.59 -8.25 -2.74
N GLY A 404 -38.43 -7.91 -4.01
CA GLY A 404 -38.46 -8.82 -5.14
C GLY A 404 -37.48 -8.61 -6.27
N ASN A 405 -36.83 -7.46 -6.35
CA ASN A 405 -35.97 -7.16 -7.50
C ASN A 405 -34.56 -6.71 -7.06
N THR A 406 -33.79 -7.62 -6.47
CA THR A 406 -32.33 -7.49 -6.49
C THR A 406 -31.87 -7.85 -7.91
N GLU A 407 -31.93 -6.89 -8.83
CA GLU A 407 -31.24 -7.04 -10.11
C GLU A 407 -29.76 -7.30 -9.81
N LYS A 408 -29.34 -8.50 -10.16
CA LYS A 408 -27.94 -8.92 -10.19
C LYS A 408 -27.18 -7.97 -11.09
N LEU A 409 -26.38 -7.07 -10.52
CA LEU A 409 -25.21 -6.57 -11.25
C LEU A 409 -24.36 -7.82 -11.57
N ASP A 410 -24.16 -8.08 -12.85
CA ASP A 410 -23.48 -9.27 -13.35
C ASP A 410 -22.23 -9.57 -12.51
N GLY A 411 -22.29 -10.62 -11.70
CA GLY A 411 -21.18 -11.20 -10.98
C GLY A 411 -20.86 -10.67 -9.56
N CYS A 412 -21.51 -9.63 -9.04
CA CYS A 412 -21.27 -9.13 -7.68
C CYS A 412 -22.50 -9.25 -6.79
N LEU A 413 -22.50 -10.24 -5.91
CA LEU A 413 -23.45 -10.33 -4.79
C LEU A 413 -22.97 -9.38 -3.68
N PHE A 414 -23.48 -8.13 -3.67
CA PHE A 414 -23.10 -7.15 -2.66
C PHE A 414 -23.78 -7.42 -1.32
N SER A 415 -23.00 -7.35 -0.25
CA SER A 415 -23.49 -7.35 1.12
C SER A 415 -24.05 -5.97 1.46
N GLY A 416 -25.30 -5.66 1.12
CA GLY A 416 -26.05 -4.47 1.55
C GLY A 416 -25.46 -3.08 1.26
N PRO A 417 -26.30 -2.03 1.21
CA PRO A 417 -25.84 -0.64 1.00
C PRO A 417 -24.90 -0.18 2.12
N GLY A 418 -23.91 0.64 1.76
CA GLY A 418 -22.91 1.18 2.70
C GLY A 418 -21.72 0.26 2.97
N ARG A 419 -21.70 -0.96 2.41
CA ARG A 419 -20.57 -1.88 2.53
C ARG A 419 -19.51 -1.65 1.46
N VAL A 420 -18.24 -1.79 1.83
CA VAL A 420 -17.12 -1.70 0.90
C VAL A 420 -17.05 -2.96 0.07
N VAL A 421 -17.24 -2.84 -1.24
CA VAL A 421 -17.23 -3.95 -2.20
C VAL A 421 -15.87 -4.11 -2.88
N PHE A 422 -15.10 -3.03 -2.94
CA PHE A 422 -13.71 -3.05 -3.36
C PHE A 422 -12.90 -2.09 -2.48
N SER A 423 -11.74 -2.55 -2.01
CA SER A 423 -10.79 -1.72 -1.31
C SER A 423 -9.38 -1.98 -1.83
N GLY A 424 -8.72 -0.93 -2.21
CA GLY A 424 -7.37 -0.95 -2.74
C GLY A 424 -6.74 0.43 -2.68
N GLY A 425 -5.77 0.64 -3.54
CA GLY A 425 -5.17 1.94 -3.64
C GLY A 425 -3.88 1.91 -4.45
N TYR A 426 -3.30 3.06 -4.60
CA TYR A 426 -2.09 3.23 -5.38
C TYR A 426 -1.21 4.33 -4.80
N ALA A 427 0.08 4.22 -5.08
CA ALA A 427 1.05 5.24 -4.74
C ALA A 427 1.59 5.87 -6.03
N PHE A 428 1.45 7.19 -6.12
CA PHE A 428 2.09 7.94 -7.20
C PHE A 428 3.56 8.13 -6.87
N ARG A 429 4.41 7.67 -7.78
CA ARG A 429 5.84 7.91 -7.76
C ARG A 429 6.26 8.42 -9.13
N PRO A 430 6.47 9.72 -9.29
CA PRO A 430 6.90 10.27 -10.57
C PRO A 430 8.28 9.71 -10.93
N LYS A 431 8.46 9.40 -12.21
CA LYS A 431 9.75 8.93 -12.77
C LYS A 431 10.24 7.57 -12.26
N MET A 432 9.46 6.81 -11.50
CA MET A 432 9.75 5.40 -11.21
C MET A 432 8.84 4.50 -12.04
N SER A 433 9.45 3.58 -12.77
CA SER A 433 8.71 2.52 -13.40
C SER A 433 8.04 1.63 -12.36
N ARG A 434 6.80 1.22 -12.61
CA ARG A 434 6.05 0.30 -11.76
C ARG A 434 6.56 -1.14 -11.87
N ARG A 435 7.38 -1.46 -12.87
CA ARG A 435 7.94 -2.81 -13.10
C ARG A 435 8.85 -3.32 -12.00
N PHE A 436 9.22 -2.46 -11.04
CA PHE A 436 10.14 -2.81 -9.96
C PHE A 436 9.44 -2.96 -8.61
N TRP A 437 8.10 -2.92 -8.59
CA TRP A 437 7.36 -3.08 -7.36
C TRP A 437 5.91 -3.55 -7.56
N ALA A 438 5.34 -4.12 -6.50
CA ALA A 438 3.95 -4.55 -6.45
C ALA A 438 3.26 -4.06 -5.17
N ILE A 439 1.93 -4.02 -5.21
CA ILE A 439 1.10 -3.75 -4.04
C ILE A 439 0.20 -4.97 -3.82
N ILE A 440 0.23 -5.53 -2.62
CA ILE A 440 -0.82 -6.40 -2.11
C ILE A 440 -1.85 -5.50 -1.45
N MET A 441 -3.09 -5.53 -1.93
CA MET A 441 -4.16 -4.67 -1.45
C MET A 441 -4.85 -5.26 -0.21
N SER A 442 -5.89 -4.60 0.26
CA SER A 442 -6.70 -5.06 1.37
C SER A 442 -7.33 -6.43 1.07
N LYS A 443 -7.42 -7.29 2.09
CA LYS A 443 -8.16 -8.55 1.98
C LYS A 443 -9.64 -8.25 1.79
N GLN A 444 -10.23 -8.87 0.79
CA GLN A 444 -11.65 -8.77 0.54
C GLN A 444 -12.38 -9.83 1.37
N PRO A 445 -13.51 -9.48 2.02
CA PRO A 445 -14.32 -10.45 2.73
C PRO A 445 -14.92 -11.46 1.75
N ASP A 446 -15.37 -12.59 2.30
CA ASP A 446 -16.16 -13.54 1.54
C ASP A 446 -17.46 -12.86 1.09
N ASP A 447 -17.84 -13.09 -0.16
CA ASP A 447 -19.12 -12.69 -0.70
C ASP A 447 -20.22 -13.73 -0.36
N ALA A 448 -21.41 -13.55 -0.92
CA ALA A 448 -22.53 -14.49 -0.68
C ALA A 448 -22.28 -15.90 -1.27
N THR A 449 -21.26 -16.06 -2.11
CA THR A 449 -20.81 -17.38 -2.60
C THR A 449 -19.76 -18.02 -1.71
N GLY A 450 -19.31 -17.32 -0.64
CA GLY A 450 -18.20 -17.73 0.22
C GLY A 450 -16.82 -17.45 -0.38
N GLU A 451 -16.74 -16.63 -1.43
CA GLU A 451 -15.49 -16.34 -2.14
C GLU A 451 -14.95 -14.96 -1.79
N GLY A 452 -14.06 -14.92 -0.82
CA GLY A 452 -13.19 -13.77 -0.54
C GLY A 452 -11.81 -13.97 -1.17
N GLY A 453 -10.90 -13.02 -0.95
CA GLY A 453 -9.56 -13.15 -1.49
C GLY A 453 -8.71 -11.91 -1.34
N VAL A 454 -7.64 -11.86 -2.12
CA VAL A 454 -6.65 -10.80 -2.07
C VAL A 454 -6.43 -10.24 -3.48
N TRP A 455 -6.52 -8.94 -3.59
CA TRP A 455 -6.05 -8.23 -4.78
C TRP A 455 -4.56 -7.90 -4.66
N PHE A 456 -3.82 -8.07 -5.75
CA PHE A 456 -2.52 -7.45 -5.87
C PHE A 456 -2.33 -6.82 -7.24
N GLU A 457 -1.58 -5.74 -7.26
CA GLU A 457 -1.22 -5.00 -8.47
C GLU A 457 0.26 -5.16 -8.74
N MET A 458 0.61 -5.51 -9.97
CA MET A 458 1.98 -5.53 -10.43
C MET A 458 2.08 -5.02 -11.86
N ALA A 459 3.25 -4.54 -12.24
CA ALA A 459 3.52 -4.12 -13.60
C ALA A 459 4.70 -4.88 -14.18
N VAL A 460 4.55 -5.30 -15.43
CA VAL A 460 5.60 -5.91 -16.23
C VAL A 460 5.55 -5.36 -17.66
N ARG A 461 6.53 -5.70 -18.49
CA ARG A 461 6.43 -5.43 -19.93
C ARG A 461 5.26 -6.22 -20.49
N ASN A 462 4.48 -5.60 -21.38
CA ASN A 462 3.26 -6.19 -21.94
C ASN A 462 3.48 -7.61 -22.50
N GLN A 463 4.60 -7.85 -23.17
CA GLN A 463 4.95 -9.13 -23.77
C GLN A 463 5.08 -10.32 -22.78
N PHE A 464 5.16 -10.05 -21.46
CA PHE A 464 5.30 -11.11 -20.46
C PHE A 464 3.97 -11.55 -19.86
N TRP A 465 2.90 -10.76 -20.02
CA TRP A 465 1.58 -11.08 -19.49
C TRP A 465 1.00 -12.40 -19.98
N PRO A 466 1.11 -12.79 -21.28
CA PRO A 466 0.57 -14.07 -21.71
C PRO A 466 1.12 -15.27 -20.93
N ARG A 467 2.43 -15.25 -20.59
CA ARG A 467 3.06 -16.30 -19.77
C ARG A 467 2.61 -16.25 -18.32
N ILE A 468 2.42 -15.05 -17.76
CA ILE A 468 1.89 -14.85 -16.42
C ILE A 468 0.45 -15.37 -16.37
N ASP A 469 -0.41 -14.98 -17.30
CA ASP A 469 -1.81 -15.43 -17.35
C ASP A 469 -1.93 -16.95 -17.52
N GLN A 470 -1.04 -17.57 -18.32
CA GLN A 470 -0.97 -19.03 -18.43
C GLN A 470 -0.64 -19.68 -17.08
N TYR A 471 0.31 -19.12 -16.33
CA TYR A 471 0.69 -19.63 -15.02
C TYR A 471 -0.45 -19.43 -13.99
N LEU A 472 -1.10 -18.26 -13.99
CA LEU A 472 -2.20 -17.97 -13.10
C LEU A 472 -3.39 -18.90 -13.30
N ARG A 473 -3.75 -19.21 -14.54
CA ARG A 473 -4.84 -20.17 -14.85
C ARG A 473 -4.53 -21.61 -14.44
N ALA A 474 -3.28 -21.94 -14.19
CA ALA A 474 -2.86 -23.28 -13.74
C ALA A 474 -2.84 -23.42 -12.20
N LEU A 475 -3.06 -22.34 -11.42
CA LEU A 475 -3.10 -22.36 -9.96
C LEU A 475 -4.40 -23.00 -9.46
#